data_5a6de75a3b84c2e74e2d87c64c6e8170
#
_entry.id   5a6de75a3b84c2e74e2d87c64c6e8170
#
_cell.length_a   1.000
_cell.length_b   1.000
_cell.length_c   1.000
_cell.angle_alpha   90.00
_cell.angle_beta   90.00
_cell.angle_gamma   90.00
#
_symmetry.space_group_name_H-M   'P 1'
#
loop_
_entity.id
_entity.type
_entity.pdbx_description
1 polymer ?
#
loop_
_entity_poly.entity_id
_entity_poly.type
_entity_poly.pdbx_seq_one_letter_code
_entity_poly.pdbx_strand_id
1 'polypeptide(L)'
;MKKEFIVFCIIVFTLVVASRAQTVYQKDKWGAKLYYMQENTIRMKDRWGEQLLWYDAASQQVRLKDRWGQPLIYMDGPTVRMKDRWGEPLLYFDGLTIRQKDRWGTPLYYLDGQTLRQKDRWGAPVYYFDFIPDRWQIACLILM
;
A
#
# COMPACT_ATOMS: atom_id res chain seq x y z
N MET A 1 8.71 29.60 -50.59
CA MET A 1 8.88 28.38 -49.79
C MET A 1 8.48 28.65 -48.38
N LYS A 2 7.28 28.28 -48.06
CA LYS A 2 6.84 28.31 -46.69
C LYS A 2 7.39 27.10 -46.03
N LYS A 3 8.46 27.28 -45.30
CA LYS A 3 8.78 26.30 -44.28
C LYS A 3 7.65 26.37 -43.31
N GLU A 4 6.80 25.40 -43.41
CA GLU A 4 5.89 25.17 -42.33
C GLU A 4 6.75 24.90 -41.12
N PHE A 5 6.87 25.93 -40.30
CA PHE A 5 7.09 25.69 -38.91
C PHE A 5 5.89 24.89 -38.48
N ILE A 6 6.03 23.61 -38.66
CA ILE A 6 5.40 22.74 -37.72
C ILE A 6 6.07 23.16 -36.41
N VAL A 7 5.45 24.13 -35.78
CA VAL A 7 5.57 24.25 -34.36
C VAL A 7 5.09 22.89 -33.90
N PHE A 8 6.03 21.99 -33.81
CA PHE A 8 5.91 20.97 -32.82
C PHE A 8 5.79 21.77 -31.55
N CYS A 9 4.55 22.19 -31.26
CA CYS A 9 4.11 22.13 -29.91
C CYS A 9 4.32 20.68 -29.54
N ILE A 10 5.53 20.36 -29.21
CA ILE A 10 5.77 19.41 -28.18
C ILE A 10 5.01 20.04 -27.03
N ILE A 11 3.73 19.76 -27.00
CA ILE A 11 3.03 19.64 -25.76
C ILE A 11 3.84 18.55 -25.10
N VAL A 12 4.90 18.98 -24.46
CA VAL A 12 5.40 18.26 -23.35
C VAL A 12 4.19 18.20 -22.46
N PHE A 13 3.37 17.19 -22.68
CA PHE A 13 2.63 16.62 -21.62
C PHE A 13 3.72 16.22 -20.64
N THR A 14 4.22 17.18 -19.93
CA THR A 14 4.61 16.91 -18.58
C THR A 14 3.35 16.30 -18.00
N LEU A 15 3.33 14.98 -18.07
CA LEU A 15 2.52 14.21 -17.20
C LEU A 15 2.99 14.65 -15.82
N VAL A 16 2.40 15.74 -15.36
CA VAL A 16 2.35 16.02 -13.93
C VAL A 16 1.50 14.87 -13.46
N VAL A 17 2.16 13.75 -13.19
CA VAL A 17 1.63 12.78 -12.27
C VAL A 17 1.51 13.57 -10.99
N ALA A 18 0.37 14.28 -10.87
CA ALA A 18 -0.03 14.82 -9.60
C ALA A 18 0.04 13.61 -8.69
N SER A 19 1.05 13.59 -7.82
CA SER A 19 1.10 12.60 -6.76
C SER A 19 -0.16 12.81 -5.96
N ARG A 20 -1.18 12.03 -6.28
CA ARG A 20 -2.44 12.08 -5.55
C ARG A 20 -2.10 11.74 -4.14
N ALA A 21 -2.48 12.61 -3.22
CA ALA A 21 -2.37 12.34 -1.80
C ALA A 21 -3.00 10.96 -1.54
N GLN A 22 -2.18 10.01 -1.12
CA GLN A 22 -2.60 8.64 -0.84
C GLN A 22 -2.81 8.52 0.66
N THR A 23 -4.02 8.83 1.09
CA THR A 23 -4.37 8.89 2.51
C THR A 23 -5.19 7.67 2.91
N VAL A 24 -4.89 7.12 4.07
CA VAL A 24 -5.66 6.08 4.74
C VAL A 24 -6.45 6.72 5.86
N TYR A 25 -7.77 6.51 5.81
CA TYR A 25 -8.72 7.04 6.78
C TYR A 25 -9.20 5.93 7.71
N GLN A 26 -9.53 6.29 8.92
CA GLN A 26 -10.19 5.40 9.85
C GLN A 26 -11.62 5.11 9.38
N LYS A 27 -11.96 3.84 9.24
CA LYS A 27 -13.30 3.34 8.98
C LYS A 27 -13.87 3.70 7.61
N ASP A 28 -14.08 4.98 7.30
CA ASP A 28 -14.70 5.45 6.07
C ASP A 28 -14.07 6.76 5.57
N LYS A 29 -14.54 7.25 4.44
CA LYS A 29 -14.01 8.48 3.82
C LYS A 29 -14.14 9.75 4.67
N TRP A 30 -14.96 9.70 5.71
CA TRP A 30 -15.18 10.80 6.66
C TRP A 30 -14.38 10.61 7.95
N GLY A 31 -13.67 9.50 8.07
CA GLY A 31 -12.87 9.18 9.24
C GLY A 31 -11.64 10.06 9.39
N ALA A 32 -10.98 9.94 10.53
CA ALA A 32 -9.70 10.60 10.78
C ALA A 32 -8.62 10.11 9.83
N LYS A 33 -7.75 10.99 9.39
CA LYS A 33 -6.54 10.63 8.63
C LYS A 33 -5.58 9.90 9.54
N LEU A 34 -5.22 8.68 9.16
CA LEU A 34 -4.32 7.83 9.95
C LEU A 34 -2.91 7.75 9.38
N TYR A 35 -2.81 7.52 8.09
CA TYR A 35 -1.54 7.31 7.41
C TYR A 35 -1.52 8.00 6.05
N TYR A 36 -0.32 8.36 5.65
CA TYR A 36 -0.05 8.89 4.32
C TYR A 36 0.94 7.96 3.62
N MET A 37 0.54 7.48 2.45
CA MET A 37 1.35 6.59 1.64
C MET A 37 1.80 7.33 0.39
N GLN A 38 3.10 7.46 0.21
CA GLN A 38 3.70 8.09 -0.96
C GLN A 38 4.81 7.21 -1.49
N GLU A 39 4.69 6.76 -2.74
CA GLU A 39 5.66 5.86 -3.35
C GLU A 39 5.95 4.65 -2.46
N ASN A 40 7.15 4.57 -1.90
CA ASN A 40 7.62 3.45 -1.10
C ASN A 40 7.54 3.71 0.41
N THR A 41 6.88 4.77 0.84
CA THR A 41 6.87 5.17 2.24
C THR A 41 5.48 5.16 2.84
N ILE A 42 5.41 4.86 4.13
CA ILE A 42 4.23 5.07 4.97
C ILE A 42 4.60 6.06 6.06
N ARG A 43 3.83 7.15 6.14
CA ARG A 43 3.99 8.22 7.12
C ARG A 43 2.77 8.32 8.02
N MET A 44 2.98 8.88 9.20
CA MET A 44 1.89 9.23 10.09
C MET A 44 1.05 10.35 9.49
N LYS A 45 -0.25 10.17 9.48
CA LYS A 45 -1.29 11.17 9.21
C LYS A 45 -1.22 11.84 7.84
N ASP A 46 -0.15 12.56 7.51
CA ASP A 46 -0.02 13.35 6.29
C ASP A 46 1.43 13.35 5.76
N ARG A 47 1.65 14.07 4.65
CA ARG A 47 2.97 14.13 4.02
C ARG A 47 4.08 14.72 4.90
N TRP A 48 3.71 15.41 5.97
CA TRP A 48 4.64 15.99 6.93
C TRP A 48 4.85 15.12 8.15
N GLY A 49 4.12 14.01 8.23
CA GLY A 49 4.20 13.08 9.34
C GLY A 49 5.52 12.33 9.38
N GLU A 50 5.79 11.74 10.53
CA GLU A 50 6.94 10.87 10.73
C GLU A 50 6.89 9.67 9.78
N GLN A 51 8.00 9.36 9.11
CA GLN A 51 8.13 8.17 8.28
C GLN A 51 8.22 6.93 9.16
N LEU A 52 7.29 6.01 8.97
CA LEU A 52 7.19 4.79 9.77
C LEU A 52 7.84 3.59 9.09
N LEU A 53 7.59 3.44 7.80
CA LEU A 53 7.98 2.27 7.03
C LEU A 53 8.47 2.66 5.64
N TRP A 54 9.35 1.83 5.11
CA TRP A 54 9.86 1.96 3.77
C TRP A 54 9.85 0.61 3.05
N TYR A 55 9.34 0.59 1.83
CA TYR A 55 9.29 -0.61 1.00
C TYR A 55 10.45 -0.63 0.02
N ASP A 56 11.28 -1.66 0.12
CA ASP A 56 12.36 -1.94 -0.83
C ASP A 56 11.83 -2.86 -1.94
N ALA A 57 11.48 -2.27 -3.08
CA ALA A 57 10.95 -3.01 -4.21
C ALA A 57 11.95 -4.02 -4.79
N ALA A 58 13.24 -3.75 -4.70
CA ALA A 58 14.29 -4.65 -5.22
C ALA A 58 14.40 -5.94 -4.40
N SER A 59 14.33 -5.83 -3.08
CA SER A 59 14.38 -7.00 -2.18
C SER A 59 13.00 -7.49 -1.74
N GLN A 60 11.93 -6.76 -2.09
CA GLN A 60 10.55 -7.05 -1.69
C GLN A 60 10.34 -7.07 -0.17
N GLN A 61 11.12 -6.28 0.54
CA GLN A 61 11.06 -6.17 2.00
C GLN A 61 10.49 -4.82 2.41
N VAL A 62 9.71 -4.83 3.48
CA VAL A 62 9.34 -3.62 4.21
C VAL A 62 10.31 -3.47 5.37
N ARG A 63 10.92 -2.28 5.47
CA ARG A 63 11.89 -1.93 6.48
C ARG A 63 11.32 -0.91 7.46
N LEU A 64 11.82 -0.96 8.67
CA LEU A 64 11.47 0.01 9.69
C LEU A 64 12.04 1.38 9.33
N LYS A 65 11.18 2.39 9.27
CA LYS A 65 11.49 3.80 9.09
C LYS A 65 12.00 4.15 7.68
N ASP A 66 13.16 3.66 7.28
CA ASP A 66 13.82 4.01 6.02
C ASP A 66 14.57 2.83 5.40
N ARG A 67 15.25 3.08 4.29
CA ARG A 67 16.00 2.04 3.56
C ARG A 67 17.12 1.38 4.36
N TRP A 68 17.55 2.01 5.46
CA TRP A 68 18.59 1.50 6.36
C TRP A 68 18.02 0.78 7.57
N GLY A 69 16.70 0.81 7.71
CA GLY A 69 16.00 0.13 8.79
C GLY A 69 16.08 -1.40 8.69
N GLN A 70 15.81 -2.05 9.82
CA GLN A 70 15.75 -3.52 9.80
C GLN A 70 14.56 -4.01 9.01
N PRO A 71 14.71 -5.12 8.26
CA PRO A 71 13.59 -5.74 7.56
C PRO A 71 12.56 -6.27 8.56
N LEU A 72 11.28 -5.99 8.28
CA LEU A 72 10.17 -6.42 9.12
C LEU A 72 9.35 -7.54 8.46
N ILE A 73 9.04 -7.38 7.19
CA ILE A 73 8.28 -8.36 6.41
C ILE A 73 8.86 -8.49 5.00
N TYR A 74 8.61 -9.64 4.43
CA TYR A 74 8.98 -9.98 3.06
C TYR A 74 7.73 -10.33 2.26
N MET A 75 7.58 -9.70 1.07
CA MET A 75 6.47 -9.94 0.17
C MET A 75 6.83 -11.04 -0.81
N ASP A 76 6.32 -12.24 -0.60
CA ASP A 76 6.53 -13.41 -1.44
C ASP A 76 5.25 -13.73 -2.23
N GLY A 77 5.02 -12.96 -3.31
CA GLY A 77 3.78 -13.08 -4.08
C GLY A 77 2.55 -12.87 -3.21
N PRO A 78 1.65 -13.88 -3.09
CA PRO A 78 0.47 -13.77 -2.23
C PRO A 78 0.78 -13.97 -0.75
N THR A 79 1.97 -14.43 -0.40
CA THR A 79 2.36 -14.72 0.98
C THR A 79 3.18 -13.58 1.56
N VAL A 80 2.84 -13.15 2.75
CA VAL A 80 3.63 -12.19 3.54
C VAL A 80 4.37 -12.97 4.60
N ARG A 81 5.70 -12.85 4.60
CA ARG A 81 6.59 -13.55 5.54
C ARG A 81 7.23 -12.60 6.53
N MET A 82 7.57 -13.13 7.69
CA MET A 82 8.35 -12.38 8.66
C MET A 82 9.77 -12.17 8.14
N LYS A 83 10.25 -10.93 8.15
CA LYS A 83 11.61 -10.50 7.92
C LYS A 83 12.13 -10.76 6.50
N ASP A 84 12.29 -12.01 6.07
CA ASP A 84 12.90 -12.39 4.81
C ASP A 84 12.19 -13.60 4.15
N ARG A 85 12.70 -14.03 3.01
CA ARG A 85 12.11 -15.15 2.25
C ARG A 85 12.12 -16.50 3.01
N TRP A 86 12.89 -16.62 4.06
CA TRP A 86 12.95 -17.80 4.93
C TRP A 86 12.07 -17.64 6.18
N GLY A 87 11.46 -16.48 6.32
CA GLY A 87 10.62 -16.16 7.46
C GLY A 87 9.33 -16.95 7.48
N GLU A 88 8.73 -17.01 8.67
CA GLU A 88 7.43 -17.61 8.90
C GLU A 88 6.34 -16.88 8.11
N PRO A 89 5.43 -17.60 7.43
CA PRO A 89 4.28 -16.97 6.79
C PRO A 89 3.37 -16.31 7.84
N LEU A 90 2.99 -15.07 7.57
CA LEU A 90 2.11 -14.29 8.45
C LEU A 90 0.71 -14.11 7.87
N LEU A 91 0.65 -13.79 6.58
CA LEU A 91 -0.60 -13.51 5.86
C LEU A 91 -0.56 -14.15 4.48
N TYR A 92 -1.75 -14.44 3.98
CA TYR A 92 -1.95 -14.92 2.62
C TYR A 92 -3.07 -14.13 1.93
N PHE A 93 -2.77 -13.58 0.75
CA PHE A 93 -3.74 -12.88 -0.08
C PHE A 93 -4.42 -13.85 -1.02
N ASP A 94 -5.65 -14.19 -0.73
CA ASP A 94 -6.51 -15.04 -1.55
C ASP A 94 -7.52 -14.15 -2.31
N GLY A 95 -7.09 -13.62 -3.46
CA GLY A 95 -7.87 -12.62 -4.14
C GLY A 95 -8.10 -11.39 -3.27
N LEU A 96 -9.35 -11.10 -2.93
CA LEU A 96 -9.73 -9.98 -2.07
C LEU A 96 -9.74 -10.32 -0.58
N THR A 97 -9.59 -11.59 -0.24
CA THR A 97 -9.56 -12.07 1.14
C THR A 97 -8.13 -12.15 1.65
N ILE A 98 -7.88 -11.65 2.82
CA ILE A 98 -6.58 -11.75 3.49
C ILE A 98 -6.73 -12.75 4.62
N ARG A 99 -5.98 -13.86 4.50
CA ARG A 99 -6.03 -14.98 5.43
C ARG A 99 -4.84 -14.99 6.36
N GLN A 100 -5.05 -15.60 7.51
CA GLN A 100 -3.96 -15.86 8.44
C GLN A 100 -3.04 -16.95 7.89
N LYS A 101 -1.74 -16.69 7.88
CA LYS A 101 -0.66 -17.63 7.59
C LYS A 101 -0.63 -18.11 6.13
N ASP A 102 -1.59 -18.91 5.68
CA ASP A 102 -1.60 -19.56 4.37
C ASP A 102 -3.01 -19.61 3.75
N ARG A 103 -3.11 -20.20 2.58
CA ARG A 103 -4.38 -20.30 1.86
C ARG A 103 -5.50 -21.05 2.59
N TRP A 104 -5.14 -21.82 3.62
CA TRP A 104 -6.07 -22.56 4.47
C TRP A 104 -6.38 -21.84 5.77
N GLY A 105 -5.74 -20.68 5.96
CA GLY A 105 -5.92 -19.89 7.17
C GLY A 105 -7.29 -19.24 7.30
N THR A 106 -7.59 -18.82 8.51
CA THR A 106 -8.82 -18.08 8.82
C THR A 106 -8.84 -16.75 8.07
N PRO A 107 -9.96 -16.39 7.40
CA PRO A 107 -10.11 -15.06 6.83
C PRO A 107 -10.04 -13.99 7.93
N LEU A 108 -9.15 -13.01 7.74
CA LEU A 108 -8.96 -11.91 8.69
C LEU A 108 -9.58 -10.61 8.19
N TYR A 109 -9.41 -10.34 6.90
CA TYR A 109 -9.85 -9.10 6.27
C TYR A 109 -10.33 -9.35 4.84
N TYR A 110 -11.12 -8.43 4.36
CA TYR A 110 -11.62 -8.41 2.98
C TYR A 110 -11.46 -7.02 2.40
N LEU A 111 -10.86 -6.93 1.21
CA LEU A 111 -10.72 -5.67 0.49
C LEU A 111 -11.93 -5.49 -0.44
N ASP A 112 -12.80 -4.57 -0.07
CA ASP A 112 -13.99 -4.19 -0.84
C ASP A 112 -13.72 -2.84 -1.53
N GLY A 113 -13.16 -2.89 -2.73
CA GLY A 113 -12.75 -1.69 -3.46
C GLY A 113 -11.70 -0.90 -2.67
N GLN A 114 -12.10 0.24 -2.12
CA GLN A 114 -11.26 1.12 -1.33
C GLN A 114 -11.45 0.97 0.19
N THR A 115 -12.25 0.00 0.60
CA THR A 115 -12.53 -0.25 2.02
C THR A 115 -11.94 -1.60 2.45
N LEU A 116 -11.16 -1.60 3.51
CA LEU A 116 -10.70 -2.83 4.15
C LEU A 116 -11.68 -3.18 5.28
N ARG A 117 -12.30 -4.35 5.16
CA ARG A 117 -13.32 -4.86 6.10
C ARG A 117 -12.77 -5.99 6.94
N GLN A 118 -13.33 -6.16 8.12
CA GLN A 118 -13.04 -7.32 8.95
C GLN A 118 -13.64 -8.59 8.34
N LYS A 119 -12.87 -9.66 8.33
CA LYS A 119 -13.26 -11.02 8.00
C LYS A 119 -13.73 -11.25 6.56
N ASP A 120 -14.85 -10.65 6.16
CA ASP A 120 -15.46 -10.86 4.85
C ASP A 120 -16.15 -9.58 4.33
N ARG A 121 -16.78 -9.67 3.18
CA ARG A 121 -17.45 -8.54 2.54
C ARG A 121 -18.59 -7.92 3.36
N TRP A 122 -19.06 -8.62 4.38
CA TRP A 122 -20.11 -8.17 5.30
C TRP A 122 -19.55 -7.62 6.61
N GLY A 123 -18.23 -7.69 6.77
CA GLY A 123 -17.55 -7.24 7.97
C GLY A 123 -17.58 -5.73 8.15
N ALA A 124 -17.29 -5.29 9.36
CA ALA A 124 -17.20 -3.88 9.68
C ALA A 124 -16.01 -3.25 8.94
N PRO A 125 -16.16 -2.04 8.37
CA PRO A 125 -15.05 -1.33 7.75
C PRO A 125 -14.02 -0.93 8.82
N VAL A 126 -12.74 -1.11 8.49
CA VAL A 126 -11.60 -0.78 9.36
C VAL A 126 -10.83 0.41 8.83
N TYR A 127 -10.50 0.39 7.55
CA TYR A 127 -9.77 1.45 6.86
C TYR A 127 -10.46 1.80 5.56
N TYR A 128 -10.36 3.07 5.19
CA TYR A 128 -10.71 3.57 3.89
C TYR A 128 -9.48 4.16 3.21
N PHE A 129 -9.24 3.77 1.96
CA PHE A 129 -8.16 4.27 1.13
C PHE A 129 -8.75 5.24 0.08
N ASP A 130 -8.14 6.39 -0.11
CA ASP A 130 -8.52 7.28 -1.22
C ASP A 130 -7.84 6.90 -2.55
N PHE A 131 -7.19 5.74 -2.56
CA PHE A 131 -6.46 5.13 -3.68
C PHE A 131 -6.66 3.61 -3.65
N ILE A 132 -6.18 2.90 -4.67
CA ILE A 132 -6.17 1.43 -4.66
C ILE A 132 -4.85 0.97 -4.03
N PRO A 133 -4.90 0.34 -2.85
CA PRO A 133 -3.68 -0.05 -2.15
C PRO A 133 -3.01 -1.27 -2.77
N ASP A 134 -1.68 -1.31 -2.71
CA ASP A 134 -0.88 -2.48 -2.99
C ASP A 134 -0.89 -3.48 -1.82
N ARG A 135 -0.56 -4.72 -2.10
CA ARG A 135 -0.54 -5.77 -1.06
C ARG A 135 0.39 -5.43 0.11
N TRP A 136 1.57 -4.89 -0.16
CA TRP A 136 2.50 -4.54 0.90
C TRP A 136 1.95 -3.44 1.82
N GLN A 137 1.21 -2.49 1.25
CA GLN A 137 0.56 -1.43 2.02
C GLN A 137 -0.51 -1.98 2.95
N ILE A 138 -1.34 -2.87 2.43
CA ILE A 138 -2.37 -3.55 3.23
C ILE A 138 -1.73 -4.40 4.33
N ALA A 139 -0.70 -5.17 4.00
CA ALA A 139 0.02 -6.00 4.95
C ALA A 139 0.61 -5.18 6.10
N CYS A 140 1.20 -4.03 5.79
CA CYS A 140 1.71 -3.12 6.81
C CYS A 140 0.63 -2.64 7.77
N LEU A 141 -0.54 -2.27 7.26
CA LEU A 141 -1.64 -1.80 8.11
C LEU A 141 -2.19 -2.90 9.02
N ILE A 142 -2.21 -4.13 8.55
CA ILE A 142 -2.70 -5.27 9.33
C ILE A 142 -1.70 -5.67 10.42
N LEU A 143 -0.41 -5.58 10.14
CA LEU A 143 0.65 -6.08 11.01
C LEU A 143 1.27 -5.02 11.93
N MET A 144 0.91 -3.75 11.74
CA MET A 144 1.37 -2.66 12.63
C MET A 144 0.69 -2.68 13.99
#